data_b15a424a0d9b499168e55a3b8345f82e
#
_entry.id   b15a424a0d9b499168e55a3b8345f82e
#
_cell.length_a   1.000
_cell.length_b   1.000
_cell.length_c   1.000
_cell.angle_alpha   90.00
_cell.angle_beta   90.00
_cell.angle_gamma   90.00
#
_symmetry.space_group_name_H-M   'P 1'
#
loop_
_entity.id
_entity.type
_entity.pdbx_description
1 polymer ?
#
loop_
_entity_poly.entity_id
_entity_poly.type
_entity_poly.pdbx_seq_one_letter_code
_entity_poly.pdbx_strand_id
1 'polypeptide(L)'
;FKRDNNLDYAANQIVTSTGAKQSIANVVLCLVNPGEEVLLPIPYWVSYAAQVELAGGTIVEIPTKLENQFKMTAAELDSAITYQTKLLIFSSPCNPTGAVYSREELREIAEVIASYDDLYVIADEIYEHISYGEKHESLAQFDFIKDRVITVNGLSKGFAMTGWRLGYIGAPATIAKACVKMQGQFTSATCSIAQRAAIAALTGTLEPTRKMRDAFLERRNLILELLNDIDGIKTYVPDGAFYVFPDISSYFGKSDGTTTINNANDFCMALLNNAHVATVSGSAFGQEGCFRISYAASTDTIKEAMRRVKAYLGTLA
;
A
#
# COMPACT_ATOMS: atom_id res chain seq x y z
N PHE A 1 -1.91 -4.30 18.15
CA PHE A 1 -1.39 -5.57 17.63
C PHE A 1 -2.01 -6.77 18.34
N LYS A 2 -2.01 -6.85 19.69
CA LYS A 2 -2.60 -8.00 20.40
C LYS A 2 -4.10 -8.15 20.13
N ARG A 3 -4.87 -7.05 20.22
CA ARG A 3 -6.32 -7.06 20.03
C ARG A 3 -6.71 -7.48 18.60
N ASP A 4 -6.04 -6.92 17.60
CA ASP A 4 -6.47 -7.00 16.20
C ASP A 4 -5.80 -8.18 15.47
N ASN A 5 -4.51 -8.43 15.71
CA ASN A 5 -3.70 -9.39 14.98
C ASN A 5 -3.18 -10.56 15.84
N ASN A 6 -3.52 -10.59 17.13
CA ASN A 6 -2.99 -11.56 18.11
C ASN A 6 -1.45 -11.58 18.19
N LEU A 7 -0.80 -10.46 17.90
CA LEU A 7 0.65 -10.31 17.97
C LEU A 7 1.06 -9.75 19.32
N ASP A 8 1.99 -10.41 19.98
CA ASP A 8 2.58 -9.95 21.23
C ASP A 8 3.87 -9.18 20.96
N TYR A 9 3.90 -7.92 21.39
CA TYR A 9 5.08 -7.06 21.39
C TYR A 9 5.25 -6.43 22.77
N ALA A 10 6.48 -6.45 23.28
CA ALA A 10 6.85 -5.68 24.47
C ALA A 10 6.94 -4.18 24.13
N ALA A 11 6.82 -3.32 25.13
CA ALA A 11 6.84 -1.86 24.91
C ALA A 11 8.12 -1.36 24.21
N ASN A 12 9.27 -2.00 24.46
CA ASN A 12 10.54 -1.68 23.80
C ASN A 12 10.65 -2.19 22.36
N GLN A 13 9.63 -2.87 21.85
CA GLN A 13 9.50 -3.32 20.47
C GLN A 13 8.56 -2.40 19.65
N ILE A 14 7.98 -1.38 20.28
CA ILE A 14 7.06 -0.44 19.63
C ILE A 14 7.74 0.92 19.48
N VAL A 15 7.65 1.49 18.27
CA VAL A 15 8.12 2.87 18.01
C VAL A 15 6.99 3.66 17.34
N THR A 16 6.60 4.77 17.96
CA THR A 16 5.65 5.72 17.37
C THR A 16 6.37 6.79 16.56
N SER A 17 5.84 7.14 15.40
CA SER A 17 6.46 8.08 14.46
C SER A 17 5.43 9.06 13.90
N THR A 18 5.89 10.10 13.20
CA THR A 18 5.03 11.11 12.56
C THR A 18 4.40 10.56 11.28
N GLY A 19 3.49 9.60 11.46
CA GLY A 19 2.83 8.80 10.42
C GLY A 19 3.65 7.58 10.00
N ALA A 20 2.99 6.58 9.43
CA ALA A 20 3.60 5.35 8.92
C ALA A 20 4.73 5.62 7.91
N LYS A 21 4.64 6.70 7.12
CA LYS A 21 5.71 7.11 6.20
C LYS A 21 7.06 7.31 6.92
N GLN A 22 7.06 7.99 8.08
CA GLN A 22 8.28 8.15 8.85
C GLN A 22 8.71 6.82 9.50
N SER A 23 7.77 6.00 9.93
CA SER A 23 8.08 4.66 10.46
C SER A 23 8.86 3.83 9.45
N ILE A 24 8.38 3.77 8.19
CA ILE A 24 9.05 3.04 7.11
C ILE A 24 10.42 3.66 6.79
N ALA A 25 10.50 4.98 6.65
CA ALA A 25 11.76 5.67 6.39
C ALA A 25 12.82 5.37 7.48
N ASN A 26 12.43 5.39 8.76
CA ASN A 26 13.33 5.05 9.84
C ASN A 26 13.87 3.62 9.72
N VAL A 27 13.02 2.65 9.37
CA VAL A 27 13.41 1.24 9.19
C VAL A 27 14.36 1.09 8.01
N VAL A 28 14.02 1.66 6.86
CA VAL A 28 14.86 1.63 5.66
C VAL A 28 16.24 2.21 5.96
N LEU A 29 16.30 3.40 6.54
CA LEU A 29 17.58 4.06 6.90
C LEU A 29 18.39 3.33 7.99
N CYS A 30 17.75 2.46 8.78
CA CYS A 30 18.43 1.64 9.79
C CYS A 30 18.95 0.30 9.26
N LEU A 31 18.32 -0.24 8.21
CA LEU A 31 18.60 -1.59 7.72
C LEU A 31 19.39 -1.62 6.41
N VAL A 32 19.18 -0.63 5.53
CA VAL A 32 19.72 -0.62 4.17
C VAL A 32 20.99 0.21 4.12
N ASN A 33 22.07 -0.39 3.64
CA ASN A 33 23.32 0.30 3.32
C ASN A 33 23.41 0.58 1.81
N PRO A 34 24.26 1.53 1.37
CA PRO A 34 24.47 1.80 -0.04
C PRO A 34 24.85 0.53 -0.84
N GLY A 35 24.07 0.26 -1.90
CA GLY A 35 24.27 -0.88 -2.79
C GLY A 35 23.55 -2.17 -2.36
N GLU A 36 22.99 -2.24 -1.15
CA GLU A 36 22.11 -3.37 -0.78
C GLU A 36 20.79 -3.30 -1.52
N GLU A 37 20.23 -4.46 -1.84
CA GLU A 37 19.00 -4.57 -2.62
C GLU A 37 17.77 -4.57 -1.74
N VAL A 38 16.74 -3.87 -2.22
CA VAL A 38 15.40 -3.84 -1.62
C VAL A 38 14.38 -4.31 -2.66
N LEU A 39 13.67 -5.39 -2.34
CA LEU A 39 12.63 -5.97 -3.18
C LEU A 39 11.33 -5.19 -3.04
N LEU A 40 10.75 -4.77 -4.18
CA LEU A 40 9.47 -4.08 -4.26
C LEU A 40 8.56 -4.79 -5.26
N PRO A 41 7.51 -5.51 -4.81
CA PRO A 41 6.49 -6.05 -5.72
C PRO A 41 5.74 -4.93 -6.42
N ILE A 42 5.73 -4.93 -7.76
CA ILE A 42 4.98 -3.96 -8.58
C ILE A 42 3.51 -4.38 -8.66
N PRO A 43 2.55 -3.45 -8.48
CA PRO A 43 2.73 -2.05 -8.15
C PRO A 43 2.91 -1.82 -6.64
N TYR A 44 3.71 -0.85 -6.29
CA TYR A 44 4.02 -0.47 -4.90
C TYR A 44 3.69 1.00 -4.62
N TRP A 45 3.54 1.36 -3.35
CA TRP A 45 3.36 2.75 -2.97
C TRP A 45 4.60 3.59 -3.28
N VAL A 46 4.42 4.66 -4.05
CA VAL A 46 5.48 5.52 -4.60
C VAL A 46 6.57 5.93 -3.59
N SER A 47 6.25 6.03 -2.31
CA SER A 47 7.23 6.45 -1.30
C SER A 47 8.23 5.37 -0.91
N TYR A 48 7.98 4.09 -1.23
CA TYR A 48 8.96 3.04 -0.93
C TYR A 48 10.22 3.23 -1.75
N ALA A 49 10.08 3.39 -3.07
CA ALA A 49 11.21 3.63 -3.97
C ALA A 49 12.04 4.85 -3.53
N ALA A 50 11.38 6.00 -3.33
CA ALA A 50 12.06 7.22 -2.89
C ALA A 50 12.81 7.05 -1.55
N GLN A 51 12.28 6.23 -0.62
CA GLN A 51 12.95 5.99 0.67
C GLN A 51 14.15 5.04 0.53
N VAL A 52 14.08 4.07 -0.38
CA VAL A 52 15.20 3.19 -0.70
C VAL A 52 16.34 3.97 -1.36
N GLU A 53 16.01 4.82 -2.35
CA GLU A 53 16.97 5.71 -2.99
C GLU A 53 17.64 6.67 -1.98
N LEU A 54 16.88 7.21 -1.06
CA LEU A 54 17.39 8.09 0.00
C LEU A 54 18.40 7.38 0.92
N ALA A 55 18.25 6.08 1.12
CA ALA A 55 19.21 5.25 1.87
C ALA A 55 20.41 4.81 1.04
N GLY A 56 20.41 5.06 -0.27
CA GLY A 56 21.43 4.60 -1.21
C GLY A 56 21.27 3.12 -1.60
N GLY A 57 20.13 2.51 -1.30
CA GLY A 57 19.80 1.13 -1.67
C GLY A 57 19.47 0.99 -3.16
N THR A 58 19.57 -0.23 -3.66
CA THR A 58 19.20 -0.60 -5.03
C THR A 58 17.80 -1.21 -5.03
N ILE A 59 16.91 -0.69 -5.87
CA ILE A 59 15.55 -1.23 -6.02
C ILE A 59 15.61 -2.43 -6.97
N VAL A 60 15.04 -3.55 -6.52
CA VAL A 60 14.77 -4.73 -7.34
C VAL A 60 13.27 -4.93 -7.41
N GLU A 61 12.70 -4.68 -8.57
CA GLU A 61 11.26 -4.78 -8.80
C GLU A 61 10.85 -6.23 -9.07
N ILE A 62 9.78 -6.68 -8.41
CA ILE A 62 9.17 -7.99 -8.66
C ILE A 62 7.90 -7.75 -9.48
N PRO A 63 7.89 -8.08 -10.80
CA PRO A 63 6.71 -7.92 -11.64
C PRO A 63 5.56 -8.79 -11.15
N THR A 64 4.38 -8.22 -11.04
CA THR A 64 3.13 -8.95 -10.76
C THR A 64 2.10 -8.72 -11.86
N LYS A 65 1.01 -9.49 -11.85
CA LYS A 65 0.01 -9.50 -12.91
C LYS A 65 -1.40 -9.27 -12.37
N LEU A 66 -2.25 -8.67 -13.20
CA LEU A 66 -3.67 -8.45 -12.91
C LEU A 66 -4.40 -9.77 -12.61
N GLU A 67 -4.08 -10.85 -13.35
CA GLU A 67 -4.68 -12.18 -13.20
C GLU A 67 -4.43 -12.76 -11.80
N ASN A 68 -3.33 -12.37 -11.15
CA ASN A 68 -3.02 -12.71 -9.75
C ASN A 68 -3.32 -11.54 -8.80
N GLN A 69 -4.22 -10.64 -9.17
CA GLN A 69 -4.61 -9.49 -8.34
C GLN A 69 -3.42 -8.59 -7.95
N PHE A 70 -2.37 -8.56 -8.78
CA PHE A 70 -1.11 -7.88 -8.48
C PHE A 70 -0.45 -8.32 -7.16
N LYS A 71 -0.62 -9.58 -6.76
CA LYS A 71 0.07 -10.19 -5.62
C LYS A 71 1.34 -10.90 -6.08
N MET A 72 2.42 -10.70 -5.35
CA MET A 72 3.65 -11.47 -5.52
C MET A 72 3.44 -12.90 -5.00
N THR A 73 3.89 -13.88 -5.76
CA THR A 73 3.95 -15.28 -5.33
C THR A 73 5.26 -15.60 -4.60
N ALA A 74 5.27 -16.68 -3.84
CA ALA A 74 6.49 -17.20 -3.18
C ALA A 74 7.60 -17.50 -4.21
N ALA A 75 7.24 -18.06 -5.37
CA ALA A 75 8.20 -18.38 -6.43
C ALA A 75 8.81 -17.12 -7.08
N GLU A 76 8.01 -16.06 -7.28
CA GLU A 76 8.52 -14.78 -7.78
C GLU A 76 9.44 -14.12 -6.76
N LEU A 77 9.11 -14.21 -5.45
CA LEU A 77 9.99 -13.72 -4.39
C LEU A 77 11.32 -14.47 -4.37
N ASP A 78 11.29 -15.80 -4.32
CA ASP A 78 12.49 -16.64 -4.27
C ASP A 78 13.44 -16.38 -5.46
N SER A 79 12.85 -16.19 -6.65
CA SER A 79 13.61 -15.91 -7.88
C SER A 79 14.27 -14.51 -7.89
N ALA A 80 13.76 -13.57 -7.11
CA ALA A 80 14.27 -12.20 -7.05
C ALA A 80 15.36 -12.00 -5.98
N ILE A 81 15.49 -12.93 -5.04
CA ILE A 81 16.46 -12.82 -3.93
C ILE A 81 17.88 -13.12 -4.45
N THR A 82 18.81 -12.23 -4.10
CA THR A 82 20.25 -12.39 -4.32
C THR A 82 21.00 -12.30 -2.99
N TYR A 83 22.33 -12.50 -3.03
CA TYR A 83 23.19 -12.32 -1.84
C TYR A 83 23.26 -10.86 -1.37
N GLN A 84 22.83 -9.89 -2.19
CA GLN A 84 22.77 -8.47 -1.85
C GLN A 84 21.40 -8.06 -1.28
N THR A 85 20.41 -8.93 -1.37
CA THR A 85 19.04 -8.62 -0.93
C THR A 85 18.99 -8.49 0.59
N LYS A 86 18.57 -7.32 1.05
CA LYS A 86 18.48 -6.97 2.48
C LYS A 86 17.06 -6.84 2.99
N LEU A 87 16.17 -6.32 2.16
CA LEU A 87 14.83 -5.92 2.59
C LEU A 87 13.79 -6.23 1.53
N LEU A 88 12.64 -6.75 1.96
CA LEU A 88 11.40 -6.78 1.20
C LEU A 88 10.44 -5.74 1.78
N ILE A 89 9.79 -4.91 0.95
CA ILE A 89 8.72 -4.01 1.38
C ILE A 89 7.47 -4.32 0.58
N PHE A 90 6.39 -4.70 1.24
CA PHE A 90 5.08 -4.90 0.62
C PHE A 90 3.96 -4.41 1.52
N SER A 91 2.76 -4.24 0.97
CA SER A 91 1.58 -3.83 1.74
C SER A 91 0.40 -4.77 1.54
N SER A 92 -0.32 -5.05 2.63
CA SER A 92 -1.58 -5.80 2.64
C SER A 92 -2.49 -5.25 3.73
N PRO A 93 -3.65 -4.68 3.35
CA PRO A 93 -4.14 -4.37 2.01
C PRO A 93 -3.27 -3.37 1.24
N CYS A 94 -3.17 -3.52 -0.07
CA CYS A 94 -2.20 -2.82 -0.90
C CYS A 94 -2.70 -1.44 -1.37
N ASN A 95 -1.80 -0.48 -1.43
CA ASN A 95 -1.91 0.74 -2.22
C ASN A 95 -0.87 0.66 -3.36
N PRO A 96 -1.28 0.58 -4.65
CA PRO A 96 -2.53 1.14 -5.21
C PRO A 96 -3.67 0.14 -5.45
N THR A 97 -3.44 -1.16 -5.33
CA THR A 97 -4.31 -2.19 -5.92
C THR A 97 -5.53 -2.55 -5.08
N GLY A 98 -5.44 -2.43 -3.76
CA GLY A 98 -6.45 -2.97 -2.83
C GLY A 98 -6.38 -4.48 -2.65
N ALA A 99 -5.33 -5.13 -3.17
CA ALA A 99 -5.09 -6.55 -2.96
C ALA A 99 -4.84 -6.88 -1.50
N VAL A 100 -5.32 -8.04 -1.07
CA VAL A 100 -5.14 -8.58 0.28
C VAL A 100 -4.57 -9.99 0.16
N TYR A 101 -3.49 -10.25 0.87
CA TYR A 101 -2.90 -11.59 0.91
C TYR A 101 -3.67 -12.47 1.90
N SER A 102 -3.96 -13.70 1.49
CA SER A 102 -4.52 -14.73 2.37
C SER A 102 -3.46 -15.25 3.34
N ARG A 103 -3.90 -16.00 4.35
CA ARG A 103 -3.00 -16.64 5.30
C ARG A 103 -2.07 -17.65 4.61
N GLU A 104 -2.58 -18.39 3.65
CA GLU A 104 -1.85 -19.39 2.87
C GLU A 104 -0.77 -18.72 2.02
N GLU A 105 -1.11 -17.68 1.28
CA GLU A 105 -0.15 -16.90 0.47
C GLU A 105 0.96 -16.30 1.35
N LEU A 106 0.59 -15.72 2.50
CA LEU A 106 1.57 -15.20 3.46
C LEU A 106 2.45 -16.27 4.05
N ARG A 107 1.92 -17.48 4.25
CA ARG A 107 2.71 -18.61 4.76
C ARG A 107 3.76 -19.07 3.75
N GLU A 108 3.39 -19.21 2.48
CA GLU A 108 4.33 -19.55 1.42
C GLU A 108 5.45 -18.50 1.30
N ILE A 109 5.11 -17.23 1.37
CA ILE A 109 6.08 -16.11 1.41
C ILE A 109 6.97 -16.22 2.66
N ALA A 110 6.40 -16.51 3.82
CA ALA A 110 7.14 -16.68 5.07
C ALA A 110 8.14 -17.84 5.01
N GLU A 111 7.78 -18.94 4.36
CA GLU A 111 8.66 -20.11 4.16
C GLU A 111 9.86 -19.76 3.27
N VAL A 112 9.68 -18.95 2.22
CA VAL A 112 10.79 -18.41 1.44
C VAL A 112 11.68 -17.52 2.29
N ILE A 113 11.12 -16.54 3.01
CA ILE A 113 11.88 -15.65 3.90
C ILE A 113 12.68 -16.42 4.92
N ALA A 114 12.14 -17.54 5.45
CA ALA A 114 12.82 -18.40 6.43
C ALA A 114 14.14 -18.99 5.90
N SER A 115 14.26 -19.18 4.58
CA SER A 115 15.44 -19.74 3.93
C SER A 115 16.61 -18.75 3.81
N TYR A 116 16.38 -17.45 4.13
CA TYR A 116 17.38 -16.39 3.98
C TYR A 116 17.56 -15.63 5.30
N ASP A 117 18.64 -15.89 6.02
CA ASP A 117 18.87 -15.37 7.38
C ASP A 117 18.94 -13.84 7.49
N ASP A 118 19.46 -13.17 6.45
CA ASP A 118 19.68 -11.72 6.42
C ASP A 118 18.55 -10.93 5.76
N LEU A 119 17.48 -11.57 5.31
CA LEU A 119 16.34 -10.93 4.69
C LEU A 119 15.34 -10.43 5.74
N TYR A 120 15.18 -9.11 5.83
CA TYR A 120 14.15 -8.46 6.64
C TYR A 120 12.92 -8.10 5.81
N VAL A 121 11.80 -7.90 6.48
CA VAL A 121 10.54 -7.53 5.80
C VAL A 121 9.86 -6.38 6.50
N ILE A 122 9.50 -5.35 5.74
CA ILE A 122 8.50 -4.35 6.14
C ILE A 122 7.15 -4.82 5.59
N ALA A 123 6.26 -5.22 6.50
CA ALA A 123 4.85 -5.47 6.21
C ALA A 123 4.04 -4.20 6.55
N ASP A 124 3.66 -3.43 5.52
CA ASP A 124 2.84 -2.23 5.69
C ASP A 124 1.35 -2.62 5.74
N GLU A 125 0.82 -2.65 6.95
CA GLU A 125 -0.55 -3.07 7.26
C GLU A 125 -1.47 -1.88 7.59
N ILE A 126 -1.12 -0.67 7.10
CA ILE A 126 -1.83 0.58 7.41
C ILE A 126 -3.34 0.54 7.07
N TYR A 127 -3.75 -0.36 6.17
CA TYR A 127 -5.14 -0.55 5.76
C TYR A 127 -5.83 -1.75 6.45
N GLU A 128 -5.27 -2.38 7.48
CA GLU A 128 -5.79 -3.58 8.13
C GLU A 128 -7.28 -3.51 8.48
N HIS A 129 -7.77 -2.33 8.90
CA HIS A 129 -9.18 -2.10 9.23
C HIS A 129 -10.09 -1.80 8.03
N ILE A 130 -9.51 -1.71 6.84
CA ILE A 130 -10.24 -1.47 5.58
C ILE A 130 -10.04 -2.71 4.70
N SER A 131 -10.52 -3.84 5.20
CA SER A 131 -10.61 -5.13 4.51
C SER A 131 -12.08 -5.53 4.40
N TYR A 132 -12.50 -6.01 3.22
CA TYR A 132 -13.91 -6.26 2.88
C TYR A 132 -14.27 -7.74 2.87
N GLY A 133 -13.27 -8.59 2.74
CA GLY A 133 -13.41 -10.04 2.74
C GLY A 133 -13.14 -10.65 4.11
N GLU A 134 -12.27 -11.63 4.14
CA GLU A 134 -11.82 -12.28 5.36
C GLU A 134 -11.06 -11.31 6.28
N LYS A 135 -10.83 -11.75 7.51
CA LYS A 135 -10.02 -10.99 8.46
C LYS A 135 -8.62 -10.76 7.88
N HIS A 136 -8.10 -9.54 8.07
CA HIS A 136 -6.71 -9.25 7.74
C HIS A 136 -5.76 -10.20 8.47
N GLU A 137 -4.77 -10.71 7.75
CA GLU A 137 -3.73 -11.58 8.26
C GLU A 137 -2.38 -10.83 8.25
N SER A 138 -1.66 -10.90 9.36
CA SER A 138 -0.33 -10.26 9.48
C SER A 138 0.78 -11.26 9.19
N LEU A 139 1.81 -10.85 8.45
CA LEU A 139 2.98 -11.70 8.21
C LEU A 139 3.72 -12.05 9.51
N ALA A 140 3.69 -11.16 10.50
CA ALA A 140 4.35 -11.37 11.80
C ALA A 140 3.70 -12.47 12.67
N GLN A 141 2.58 -13.07 12.24
CA GLN A 141 1.95 -14.22 12.91
C GLN A 141 2.75 -15.51 12.79
N PHE A 142 3.68 -15.60 11.84
CA PHE A 142 4.54 -16.76 11.65
C PHE A 142 5.79 -16.63 12.53
N ASP A 143 5.78 -17.31 13.68
CA ASP A 143 6.81 -17.17 14.72
C ASP A 143 8.23 -17.45 14.21
N PHE A 144 8.38 -18.31 13.19
CA PHE A 144 9.68 -18.70 12.64
C PHE A 144 10.38 -17.61 11.82
N ILE A 145 9.70 -16.48 11.49
CA ILE A 145 10.30 -15.31 10.85
C ILE A 145 10.04 -14.00 11.62
N LYS A 146 9.34 -14.05 12.74
CA LYS A 146 8.88 -12.87 13.47
C LYS A 146 10.02 -11.92 13.90
N ASP A 147 11.20 -12.46 14.11
CA ASP A 147 12.41 -11.70 14.45
C ASP A 147 13.00 -10.92 13.27
N ARG A 148 12.45 -11.05 12.07
CA ARG A 148 12.83 -10.34 10.85
C ARG A 148 11.69 -9.54 10.23
N VAL A 149 10.49 -9.59 10.80
CA VAL A 149 9.32 -8.83 10.32
C VAL A 149 9.14 -7.55 11.13
N ILE A 150 9.04 -6.44 10.40
CA ILE A 150 8.67 -5.13 10.92
C ILE A 150 7.24 -4.85 10.46
N THR A 151 6.29 -4.95 11.38
CA THR A 151 4.88 -4.63 11.11
C THR A 151 4.67 -3.13 11.24
N VAL A 152 4.27 -2.49 10.15
CA VAL A 152 3.97 -1.04 10.12
C VAL A 152 2.46 -0.83 10.15
N ASN A 153 2.02 0.09 11.00
CA ASN A 153 0.62 0.48 11.08
C ASN A 153 0.47 1.96 11.48
N GLY A 154 -0.75 2.43 11.66
CA GLY A 154 -1.02 3.80 12.07
C GLY A 154 -2.49 4.16 12.04
N LEU A 155 -2.78 5.41 12.43
CA LEU A 155 -4.14 5.88 12.60
C LEU A 155 -4.70 6.61 11.36
N SER A 156 -3.86 6.85 10.35
CA SER A 156 -4.23 7.68 9.20
C SER A 156 -5.42 7.16 8.43
N LYS A 157 -5.56 5.83 8.31
CA LYS A 157 -6.52 5.16 7.40
C LYS A 157 -7.71 4.59 8.18
N GLY A 158 -7.49 3.55 8.96
CA GLY A 158 -8.56 2.89 9.73
C GLY A 158 -9.29 3.79 10.71
N PHE A 159 -8.64 4.84 11.20
CA PHE A 159 -9.22 5.82 12.14
C PHE A 159 -9.49 7.19 11.51
N ALA A 160 -9.32 7.35 10.19
CA ALA A 160 -9.50 8.63 9.48
C ALA A 160 -8.69 9.81 10.08
N MET A 161 -7.51 9.53 10.64
CA MET A 161 -6.66 10.49 11.36
C MET A 161 -5.43 10.90 10.54
N THR A 162 -5.59 11.17 9.25
CA THR A 162 -4.47 11.51 8.35
C THR A 162 -3.69 12.74 8.80
N GLY A 163 -4.37 13.79 9.24
CA GLY A 163 -3.78 15.06 9.70
C GLY A 163 -3.11 14.97 11.08
N TRP A 164 -3.41 13.95 11.88
CA TRP A 164 -2.82 13.75 13.21
C TRP A 164 -1.37 13.26 13.15
N ARG A 165 -0.95 12.73 12.01
CA ARG A 165 0.41 12.28 11.75
C ARG A 165 0.93 11.30 12.80
N LEU A 166 0.25 10.18 13.00
CA LEU A 166 0.71 9.12 13.88
C LEU A 166 0.70 7.77 13.18
N GLY A 167 1.87 7.15 13.12
CA GLY A 167 2.11 5.76 12.76
C GLY A 167 2.97 5.07 13.79
N TYR A 168 3.13 3.78 13.68
CA TYR A 168 3.94 3.00 14.60
C TYR A 168 4.41 1.69 13.94
N ILE A 169 5.47 1.12 14.50
CA ILE A 169 5.95 -0.22 14.17
C ILE A 169 5.88 -1.13 15.39
N GLY A 170 5.69 -2.44 15.11
CA GLY A 170 6.08 -3.53 15.96
C GLY A 170 7.26 -4.25 15.32
N ALA A 171 8.39 -4.35 16.01
CA ALA A 171 9.63 -4.86 15.44
C ALA A 171 10.50 -5.59 16.49
N PRO A 172 11.51 -6.36 16.08
CA PRO A 172 12.55 -6.85 17.00
C PRO A 172 13.15 -5.69 17.80
N ALA A 173 13.45 -5.91 19.09
CA ALA A 173 13.88 -4.84 20.01
C ALA A 173 15.16 -4.12 19.53
N THR A 174 16.06 -4.81 18.82
CA THR A 174 17.27 -4.23 18.24
C THR A 174 16.94 -3.22 17.15
N ILE A 175 16.01 -3.55 16.25
CA ILE A 175 15.53 -2.67 15.16
C ILE A 175 14.74 -1.50 15.75
N ALA A 176 13.83 -1.77 16.69
CA ALA A 176 13.08 -0.72 17.37
C ALA A 176 14.01 0.29 18.04
N LYS A 177 15.06 -0.18 18.75
CA LYS A 177 16.08 0.69 19.37
C LYS A 177 16.85 1.52 18.33
N ALA A 178 17.20 0.94 17.20
CA ALA A 178 17.86 1.67 16.10
C ALA A 178 16.94 2.75 15.53
N CYS A 179 15.66 2.44 15.28
CA CYS A 179 14.67 3.40 14.80
C CYS A 179 14.44 4.56 15.80
N VAL A 180 14.38 4.29 17.10
CA VAL A 180 14.31 5.35 18.14
C VAL A 180 15.53 6.27 18.07
N LYS A 181 16.73 5.70 17.94
CA LYS A 181 17.97 6.48 17.80
C LYS A 181 17.97 7.33 16.53
N MET A 182 17.57 6.75 15.40
CA MET A 182 17.47 7.46 14.12
C MET A 182 16.45 8.59 14.19
N GLN A 183 15.22 8.30 14.61
CA GLN A 183 14.15 9.30 14.74
C GLN A 183 14.54 10.45 15.68
N GLY A 184 15.28 10.14 16.73
CA GLY A 184 15.78 11.13 17.70
C GLY A 184 16.66 12.20 17.07
N GLN A 185 17.32 11.91 15.92
CA GLN A 185 18.17 12.88 15.21
C GLN A 185 17.40 13.74 14.19
N PHE A 186 16.16 13.32 13.82
CA PHE A 186 15.36 14.06 12.82
C PHE A 186 14.21 14.84 13.47
N THR A 187 13.35 14.15 14.23
CA THR A 187 12.10 14.72 14.73
C THR A 187 11.92 14.57 16.25
N SER A 188 12.88 13.98 16.93
CA SER A 188 12.82 13.57 18.34
C SER A 188 11.73 12.52 18.59
N ALA A 189 10.45 12.93 18.59
CA ALA A 189 9.29 12.05 18.76
C ALA A 189 8.09 12.62 18.02
N THR A 190 7.06 11.79 17.83
CA THR A 190 5.78 12.29 17.33
C THR A 190 5.06 13.13 18.40
N CYS A 191 4.21 14.05 17.96
CA CYS A 191 3.48 14.99 18.82
C CYS A 191 2.77 14.28 19.98
N SER A 192 2.98 14.73 21.22
CA SER A 192 2.40 14.14 22.43
C SER A 192 0.86 14.21 22.46
N ILE A 193 0.28 15.27 21.88
CA ILE A 193 -1.18 15.41 21.73
C ILE A 193 -1.71 14.32 20.79
N ALA A 194 -1.04 14.06 19.67
CA ALA A 194 -1.39 12.98 18.75
C ALA A 194 -1.26 11.60 19.42
N GLN A 195 -0.24 11.38 20.27
CA GLN A 195 -0.09 10.14 21.04
C GLN A 195 -1.24 9.94 22.05
N ARG A 196 -1.69 11.00 22.71
CA ARG A 196 -2.87 10.92 23.61
C ARG A 196 -4.15 10.60 22.83
N ALA A 197 -4.36 11.22 21.66
CA ALA A 197 -5.47 10.89 20.77
C ALA A 197 -5.38 9.43 20.28
N ALA A 198 -4.17 8.94 19.98
CA ALA A 198 -3.94 7.55 19.60
C ALA A 198 -4.38 6.54 20.68
N ILE A 199 -4.10 6.84 21.96
CA ILE A 199 -4.55 5.99 23.07
C ILE A 199 -6.07 5.85 23.04
N ALA A 200 -6.81 6.96 22.88
CA ALA A 200 -8.27 6.93 22.82
C ALA A 200 -8.77 6.15 21.59
N ALA A 201 -8.15 6.31 20.42
CA ALA A 201 -8.51 5.58 19.20
C ALA A 201 -8.26 4.07 19.36
N LEU A 202 -7.09 3.67 19.86
CA LEU A 202 -6.69 2.27 19.98
C LEU A 202 -7.39 1.52 21.12
N THR A 203 -7.79 2.21 22.20
CA THR A 203 -8.50 1.60 23.34
C THR A 203 -10.02 1.73 23.25
N GLY A 204 -10.51 2.59 22.37
CA GLY A 204 -11.92 2.81 22.13
C GLY A 204 -12.57 1.71 21.31
N THR A 205 -13.87 1.90 21.04
CA THR A 205 -14.62 1.01 20.15
C THR A 205 -14.21 1.17 18.70
N LEU A 206 -14.18 0.08 17.94
CA LEU A 206 -13.97 0.08 16.47
C LEU A 206 -15.25 0.33 15.67
N GLU A 207 -16.36 0.63 16.31
CA GLU A 207 -17.66 0.84 15.63
C GLU A 207 -17.59 1.96 14.55
N PRO A 208 -16.98 3.14 14.81
CA PRO A 208 -16.82 4.14 13.75
C PRO A 208 -15.98 3.66 12.56
N THR A 209 -14.92 2.89 12.84
CA THR A 209 -14.06 2.29 11.82
C THR A 209 -14.81 1.28 10.96
N ARG A 210 -15.65 0.44 11.58
CA ARG A 210 -16.49 -0.53 10.85
C ARG A 210 -17.52 0.17 9.96
N LYS A 211 -18.20 1.19 10.46
CA LYS A 211 -19.14 2.00 9.64
C LYS A 211 -18.45 2.65 8.44
N MET A 212 -17.25 3.17 8.64
CA MET A 212 -16.46 3.73 7.55
C MET A 212 -16.05 2.66 6.53
N ARG A 213 -15.60 1.49 6.97
CA ARG A 213 -15.29 0.34 6.11
C ARG A 213 -16.50 -0.06 5.28
N ASP A 214 -17.67 -0.18 5.90
CA ASP A 214 -18.89 -0.59 5.21
C ASP A 214 -19.31 0.43 4.14
N ALA A 215 -19.17 1.74 4.43
CA ALA A 215 -19.38 2.78 3.44
C ALA A 215 -18.35 2.72 2.28
N PHE A 216 -17.10 2.33 2.54
CA PHE A 216 -16.13 2.08 1.48
C PHE A 216 -16.46 0.84 0.66
N LEU A 217 -16.98 -0.21 1.26
CA LEU A 217 -17.45 -1.40 0.55
C LEU A 217 -18.58 -1.05 -0.45
N GLU A 218 -19.57 -0.26 -0.03
CA GLU A 218 -20.64 0.23 -0.92
C GLU A 218 -20.05 1.04 -2.10
N ARG A 219 -19.10 1.93 -1.84
CA ARG A 219 -18.46 2.75 -2.87
C ARG A 219 -17.57 1.92 -3.80
N ARG A 220 -16.89 0.89 -3.29
CA ARG A 220 -16.14 -0.08 -4.10
C ARG A 220 -17.08 -0.76 -5.10
N ASN A 221 -18.19 -1.28 -4.63
CA ASN A 221 -19.15 -1.96 -5.50
C ASN A 221 -19.71 -1.02 -6.58
N LEU A 222 -20.06 0.20 -6.20
CA LEU A 222 -20.51 1.23 -7.14
C LEU A 222 -19.45 1.56 -8.20
N ILE A 223 -18.21 1.82 -7.80
CA ILE A 223 -17.18 2.20 -8.78
C ILE A 223 -16.83 1.05 -9.73
N LEU A 224 -16.87 -0.19 -9.25
CA LEU A 224 -16.67 -1.37 -10.09
C LEU A 224 -17.81 -1.54 -11.12
N GLU A 225 -19.05 -1.34 -10.71
CA GLU A 225 -20.21 -1.33 -11.62
C GLU A 225 -20.01 -0.28 -12.71
N LEU A 226 -19.65 0.96 -12.33
CA LEU A 226 -19.45 2.06 -13.27
C LEU A 226 -18.24 1.86 -14.21
N LEU A 227 -17.18 1.22 -13.73
CA LEU A 227 -16.00 0.88 -14.55
C LEU A 227 -16.31 -0.24 -15.54
N ASN A 228 -17.08 -1.25 -15.15
CA ASN A 228 -17.50 -2.36 -16.03
C ASN A 228 -18.40 -1.90 -17.18
N ASP A 229 -19.03 -0.74 -17.06
CA ASP A 229 -19.83 -0.10 -18.12
C ASP A 229 -18.98 0.74 -19.10
N ILE A 230 -17.66 0.65 -19.03
CA ILE A 230 -16.71 1.35 -19.91
C ILE A 230 -15.88 0.32 -20.66
N ASP A 231 -16.08 0.23 -21.98
CA ASP A 231 -15.35 -0.70 -22.84
C ASP A 231 -13.84 -0.44 -22.80
N GLY A 232 -13.06 -1.51 -22.72
CA GLY A 232 -11.60 -1.44 -22.75
C GLY A 232 -10.92 -1.22 -21.39
N ILE A 233 -11.66 -1.00 -20.31
CA ILE A 233 -11.12 -1.00 -18.95
C ILE A 233 -11.23 -2.41 -18.36
N LYS A 234 -10.13 -2.90 -17.78
CA LYS A 234 -10.12 -4.18 -17.08
C LYS A 234 -9.73 -3.95 -15.62
N THR A 235 -10.45 -4.58 -14.70
CA THR A 235 -10.15 -4.50 -13.26
C THR A 235 -10.53 -5.80 -12.57
N TYR A 236 -9.96 -6.05 -11.40
CA TYR A 236 -10.43 -7.08 -10.49
C TYR A 236 -11.15 -6.43 -9.30
N VAL A 237 -11.78 -7.25 -8.46
CA VAL A 237 -12.47 -6.80 -7.25
C VAL A 237 -11.44 -6.68 -6.10
N PRO A 238 -11.08 -5.46 -5.66
CA PRO A 238 -10.14 -5.30 -4.55
C PRO A 238 -10.79 -5.69 -3.21
N ASP A 239 -10.06 -6.42 -2.37
CA ASP A 239 -10.55 -6.90 -1.07
C ASP A 239 -10.19 -5.97 0.09
N GLY A 240 -9.49 -4.87 -0.18
CA GLY A 240 -9.11 -3.90 0.85
C GLY A 240 -8.75 -2.52 0.33
N ALA A 241 -8.31 -1.66 1.25
CA ALA A 241 -8.03 -0.24 1.03
C ALA A 241 -9.24 0.52 0.47
N PHE A 242 -9.04 1.61 -0.25
CA PHE A 242 -10.11 2.38 -0.91
C PHE A 242 -9.67 2.84 -2.31
N TYR A 243 -9.06 1.91 -3.05
CA TYR A 243 -8.55 2.12 -4.41
C TYR A 243 -9.04 1.03 -5.35
N VAL A 244 -9.21 1.40 -6.62
CA VAL A 244 -9.21 0.49 -7.76
C VAL A 244 -8.03 0.83 -8.66
N PHE A 245 -7.47 -0.19 -9.31
CA PHE A 245 -6.28 -0.06 -10.15
C PHE A 245 -6.50 -0.72 -11.50
N PRO A 246 -7.35 -0.11 -12.37
CA PRO A 246 -7.71 -0.69 -13.66
C PRO A 246 -6.57 -0.66 -14.67
N ASP A 247 -6.52 -1.68 -15.53
CA ASP A 247 -5.74 -1.71 -16.77
C ASP A 247 -6.48 -0.91 -17.86
N ILE A 248 -5.71 -0.03 -18.51
CA ILE A 248 -6.17 0.86 -19.59
C ILE A 248 -5.31 0.75 -20.84
N SER A 249 -4.52 -0.30 -20.96
CA SER A 249 -3.61 -0.51 -22.10
C SER A 249 -4.32 -0.53 -23.45
N SER A 250 -5.63 -0.88 -23.46
CA SER A 250 -6.47 -0.84 -24.67
C SER A 250 -6.71 0.55 -25.25
N TYR A 251 -6.42 1.60 -24.48
CA TYR A 251 -6.52 2.99 -24.91
C TYR A 251 -5.23 3.54 -25.52
N PHE A 252 -4.13 2.81 -25.40
CA PHE A 252 -2.85 3.25 -25.98
C PHE A 252 -2.93 3.29 -27.50
N GLY A 253 -2.50 4.40 -28.08
CA GLY A 253 -2.61 4.71 -29.51
C GLY A 253 -3.90 5.42 -29.90
N LYS A 254 -4.94 5.45 -29.05
CA LYS A 254 -6.19 6.15 -29.33
C LYS A 254 -6.04 7.67 -29.18
N SER A 255 -6.88 8.42 -29.92
CA SER A 255 -6.85 9.90 -29.94
C SER A 255 -8.24 10.51 -30.01
N ASP A 256 -8.40 11.70 -29.44
CA ASP A 256 -9.57 12.56 -29.62
C ASP A 256 -9.38 13.58 -30.78
N GLY A 257 -8.32 13.44 -31.57
CA GLY A 257 -7.93 14.37 -32.63
C GLY A 257 -7.01 15.51 -32.16
N THR A 258 -6.84 15.69 -30.86
CA THR A 258 -5.93 16.68 -30.26
C THR A 258 -4.90 16.06 -29.34
N THR A 259 -5.29 15.01 -28.62
CA THR A 259 -4.47 14.32 -27.63
C THR A 259 -4.42 12.82 -28.01
N THR A 260 -3.22 12.28 -28.14
CA THR A 260 -3.00 10.82 -28.33
C THR A 260 -2.55 10.22 -27.00
N ILE A 261 -3.16 9.11 -26.61
CA ILE A 261 -2.85 8.39 -25.35
C ILE A 261 -1.73 7.38 -25.63
N ASN A 262 -0.49 7.68 -25.27
CA ASN A 262 0.65 6.78 -25.49
C ASN A 262 0.98 5.92 -24.26
N ASN A 263 0.56 6.36 -23.08
CA ASN A 263 0.87 5.73 -21.78
C ASN A 263 -0.16 6.16 -20.72
N ALA A 264 -0.05 5.61 -19.51
CA ALA A 264 -0.97 5.92 -18.41
C ALA A 264 -0.87 7.39 -17.95
N ASN A 265 0.27 8.05 -18.13
CA ASN A 265 0.41 9.46 -17.75
C ASN A 265 -0.38 10.36 -18.70
N ASP A 266 -0.28 10.12 -20.02
CA ASP A 266 -1.11 10.81 -21.03
C ASP A 266 -2.59 10.60 -20.75
N PHE A 267 -2.99 9.36 -20.41
CA PHE A 267 -4.37 9.05 -20.03
C PHE A 267 -4.86 9.86 -18.84
N CYS A 268 -4.09 9.90 -17.74
CA CYS A 268 -4.44 10.65 -16.55
C CYS A 268 -4.48 12.17 -16.80
N MET A 269 -3.55 12.70 -17.59
CA MET A 269 -3.53 14.10 -17.99
C MET A 269 -4.71 14.46 -18.90
N ALA A 270 -5.08 13.57 -19.82
CA ALA A 270 -6.25 13.75 -20.66
C ALA A 270 -7.55 13.76 -19.84
N LEU A 271 -7.70 12.86 -18.86
CA LEU A 271 -8.83 12.87 -17.92
C LEU A 271 -8.87 14.16 -17.09
N LEU A 272 -7.72 14.65 -16.63
CA LEU A 272 -7.65 15.89 -15.86
C LEU A 272 -8.07 17.10 -16.70
N ASN A 273 -7.52 17.23 -17.89
CA ASN A 273 -7.72 18.41 -18.74
C ASN A 273 -9.11 18.44 -19.41
N ASN A 274 -9.60 17.28 -19.87
CA ASN A 274 -10.81 17.21 -20.69
C ASN A 274 -12.05 16.73 -19.92
N ALA A 275 -11.87 15.86 -18.91
CA ALA A 275 -12.95 15.36 -18.06
C ALA A 275 -13.01 16.05 -16.68
N HIS A 276 -11.96 16.81 -16.30
CA HIS A 276 -11.81 17.41 -14.96
C HIS A 276 -11.87 16.38 -13.84
N VAL A 277 -11.26 15.21 -14.06
CA VAL A 277 -11.14 14.11 -13.10
C VAL A 277 -9.68 13.84 -12.83
N ALA A 278 -9.25 14.08 -11.59
CA ALA A 278 -7.90 13.81 -11.14
C ALA A 278 -7.74 12.33 -10.74
N THR A 279 -6.77 11.65 -11.35
CA THR A 279 -6.39 10.27 -11.08
C THR A 279 -4.88 10.17 -10.96
N VAL A 280 -4.33 9.00 -10.65
CA VAL A 280 -2.89 8.82 -10.55
C VAL A 280 -2.42 7.78 -11.54
N SER A 281 -1.43 8.15 -12.36
CA SER A 281 -0.81 7.25 -13.34
C SER A 281 -0.21 6.02 -12.66
N GLY A 282 -0.36 4.87 -13.30
CA GLY A 282 0.25 3.61 -12.85
C GLY A 282 1.76 3.63 -12.87
N SER A 283 2.37 4.43 -13.76
CA SER A 283 3.82 4.65 -13.80
C SER A 283 4.40 5.07 -12.45
N ALA A 284 3.65 5.88 -11.68
CA ALA A 284 4.05 6.28 -10.32
C ALA A 284 4.14 5.11 -9.33
N PHE A 285 3.61 3.95 -9.68
CA PHE A 285 3.60 2.72 -8.87
C PHE A 285 4.40 1.58 -9.53
N GLY A 286 5.15 1.88 -10.62
CA GLY A 286 5.90 0.91 -11.39
C GLY A 286 5.08 0.14 -12.45
N GLN A 287 3.80 0.48 -12.70
CA GLN A 287 2.90 -0.24 -13.61
C GLN A 287 2.33 0.67 -14.71
N GLU A 288 2.96 0.64 -15.88
CA GLU A 288 2.67 1.54 -17.01
C GLU A 288 1.28 1.37 -17.64
N GLY A 289 0.70 0.17 -17.56
CA GLY A 289 -0.60 -0.14 -18.20
C GLY A 289 -1.83 0.24 -17.38
N CYS A 290 -1.65 0.78 -16.18
CA CYS A 290 -2.74 0.98 -15.21
C CYS A 290 -2.85 2.43 -14.73
N PHE A 291 -3.95 2.72 -14.03
CA PHE A 291 -4.08 3.97 -13.25
C PHE A 291 -4.85 3.73 -11.96
N ARG A 292 -4.64 4.59 -10.97
CA ARG A 292 -5.32 4.47 -9.68
C ARG A 292 -6.46 5.46 -9.55
N ILE A 293 -7.63 4.96 -9.14
CA ILE A 293 -8.75 5.76 -8.68
C ILE A 293 -8.95 5.52 -7.17
N SER A 294 -9.13 6.60 -6.41
CA SER A 294 -9.55 6.51 -5.00
C SER A 294 -11.06 6.72 -4.90
N TYR A 295 -11.75 5.80 -4.22
CA TYR A 295 -13.17 5.96 -3.91
C TYR A 295 -13.42 6.48 -2.48
N ALA A 296 -12.40 7.09 -1.86
CA ALA A 296 -12.54 7.84 -0.61
C ALA A 296 -13.15 9.24 -0.87
N ALA A 297 -14.28 9.26 -1.57
CA ALA A 297 -15.06 10.45 -1.93
C ALA A 297 -16.54 10.19 -1.68
N SER A 298 -17.40 11.20 -1.82
CA SER A 298 -18.84 10.98 -1.72
C SER A 298 -19.38 10.15 -2.89
N THR A 299 -20.47 9.43 -2.67
CA THR A 299 -21.15 8.64 -3.72
C THR A 299 -21.49 9.47 -4.95
N ASP A 300 -21.97 10.71 -4.75
CA ASP A 300 -22.31 11.61 -5.84
C ASP A 300 -21.07 12.07 -6.62
N THR A 301 -19.95 12.34 -5.91
CA THR A 301 -18.67 12.68 -6.56
C THR A 301 -18.16 11.52 -7.41
N ILE A 302 -18.28 10.27 -6.92
CA ILE A 302 -17.89 9.07 -7.68
C ILE A 302 -18.74 8.94 -8.95
N LYS A 303 -20.06 9.02 -8.83
CA LYS A 303 -20.98 8.93 -9.97
C LYS A 303 -20.68 10.00 -11.03
N GLU A 304 -20.52 11.25 -10.61
CA GLU A 304 -20.23 12.33 -11.54
C GLU A 304 -18.85 12.20 -12.20
N ALA A 305 -17.81 11.82 -11.44
CA ALA A 305 -16.50 11.57 -11.98
C ALA A 305 -16.53 10.46 -13.04
N MET A 306 -17.16 9.32 -12.74
CA MET A 306 -17.25 8.20 -13.67
C MET A 306 -18.10 8.51 -14.91
N ARG A 307 -19.17 9.31 -14.77
CA ARG A 307 -19.94 9.82 -15.92
C ARG A 307 -19.06 10.66 -16.86
N ARG A 308 -18.21 11.52 -16.32
CA ARG A 308 -17.26 12.34 -17.10
C ARG A 308 -16.19 11.48 -17.76
N VAL A 309 -15.61 10.54 -17.02
CA VAL A 309 -14.64 9.59 -17.56
C VAL A 309 -15.22 8.83 -18.74
N LYS A 310 -16.41 8.21 -18.59
CA LYS A 310 -17.09 7.47 -19.66
C LYS A 310 -17.35 8.35 -20.89
N ALA A 311 -17.86 9.58 -20.67
CA ALA A 311 -18.14 10.51 -21.76
C ALA A 311 -16.87 10.88 -22.54
N TYR A 312 -15.76 11.15 -21.86
CA TYR A 312 -14.50 11.48 -22.53
C TYR A 312 -13.90 10.27 -23.26
N LEU A 313 -13.86 9.11 -22.60
CA LEU A 313 -13.29 7.91 -23.23
C LEU A 313 -14.07 7.48 -24.48
N GLY A 314 -15.36 7.78 -24.55
CA GLY A 314 -16.19 7.58 -25.75
C GLY A 314 -15.83 8.48 -26.93
N THR A 315 -14.99 9.50 -26.77
CA THR A 315 -14.48 10.36 -27.85
C THR A 315 -13.17 9.87 -28.45
N LEU A 316 -12.51 8.90 -27.82
CA LEU A 316 -11.24 8.34 -28.26
C LEU A 316 -11.45 7.27 -29.32
N ALA A 317 -10.86 7.46 -30.51
CA ALA A 317 -10.93 6.55 -31.64
C ALA A 317 -9.59 5.85 -31.89
#